data_9bbb04fde4c1aa43856824cf0e07a821
#
_entry.id   9bbb04fde4c1aa43856824cf0e07a821
#
_cell.length_a   1.000
_cell.length_b   1.000
_cell.length_c   1.000
_cell.angle_alpha   90.00
_cell.angle_beta   90.00
_cell.angle_gamma   90.00
#
_symmetry.space_group_name_H-M   'P 1'
#
loop_
_entity.id
_entity.type
_entity.pdbx_description
1 polymer ?
#
loop_
_entity_poly.entity_id
_entity_poly.type
_entity_poly.pdbx_seq_one_letter_code
_entity_poly.pdbx_strand_id
1 'polypeptide(L)'
;TVKIQQAITSGQGGVNLSGTINTHGQDYTVASREVNLDDAHINADGADRDHDGNVAIHADTLNTANGSTITGHGDVSFDTYTPGKTLNFGTPGAGGSASDPTLPSDIFSGTGLLRKNPDGKGFKKIRIGGQNAGDIKIGNVDLPEGLANAVAIKTGGNVTSTGVLKSVPTLEVDAHNVNLTGANEIKNLGNITSATGVSVETKGGTNVTGVIKGNNAAINIKNKDGGNVTIAPGGQIVGTGTSDVLIEAKGGAFKNKGGANAIKTDPGQRYVVHTEDSVENEIDGLVFEFRKYGVDYSNRGAFPAPAGKNAMYYKYQPELKLYSTRAYGDDNAAFFNSTAGFYIQDDGNEKRRALDKAEVDYIRDHVGDSNTHSFGTTDQTNVNADIHTADGTVTNAMTDVTRRAGTHTYGSDSTIANEKITYEGHNDLNYKITVDYRIVPRVVTVTGKTSTVNYDGTAHSYTGNAGVTFSNFANSQTEATPGL
;
A
#
# COMPACT_ATOMS: atom_id res chain seq x y z
N THR A 1 23.49 39.62 -5.05
CA THR A 1 24.14 38.34 -5.36
C THR A 1 25.65 38.49 -5.15
N VAL A 2 26.21 37.68 -4.27
CA VAL A 2 27.68 37.53 -4.15
C VAL A 2 28.10 36.35 -5.01
N LYS A 3 28.94 36.58 -6.01
CA LYS A 3 29.43 35.56 -6.91
C LYS A 3 30.94 35.49 -6.84
N ILE A 4 31.48 34.32 -6.43
CA ILE A 4 32.90 33.99 -6.51
C ILE A 4 33.08 32.99 -7.60
N GLN A 5 33.75 33.38 -8.66
CA GLN A 5 34.03 32.50 -9.78
C GLN A 5 35.51 32.58 -10.14
N GLN A 6 36.20 31.45 -10.13
CA GLN A 6 37.57 31.35 -10.64
C GLN A 6 37.52 30.89 -12.09
N ALA A 7 37.99 31.75 -13.00
CA ALA A 7 38.23 31.32 -14.39
C ALA A 7 39.57 30.58 -14.42
N ILE A 8 39.53 29.25 -14.64
CA ILE A 8 40.72 28.42 -14.77
C ILE A 8 41.12 28.37 -16.25
N THR A 9 42.11 29.19 -16.63
CA THR A 9 42.90 28.95 -17.83
C THR A 9 44.08 28.05 -17.45
N SER A 10 44.02 26.79 -17.74
CA SER A 10 45.04 25.76 -17.63
C SER A 10 45.89 25.78 -16.34
N GLY A 11 45.63 24.85 -15.45
CA GLY A 11 46.47 24.64 -14.27
C GLY A 11 45.67 24.59 -12.97
N GLN A 12 46.12 23.81 -12.06
CA GLN A 12 45.52 23.50 -10.78
C GLN A 12 45.26 24.75 -9.94
N GLY A 13 44.01 25.09 -9.74
CA GLY A 13 43.58 26.11 -8.80
C GLY A 13 42.21 25.82 -8.24
N GLY A 14 42.08 25.83 -6.94
CA GLY A 14 40.80 25.69 -6.19
C GLY A 14 40.38 27.03 -5.57
N VAL A 15 39.13 27.13 -5.17
CA VAL A 15 38.63 28.18 -4.30
C VAL A 15 38.73 27.68 -2.86
N ASN A 16 39.45 28.42 -2.01
CA ASN A 16 39.53 28.15 -0.58
C ASN A 16 38.69 29.21 0.15
N LEU A 17 37.77 28.75 0.96
CA LEU A 17 36.90 29.58 1.78
C LEU A 17 37.13 29.27 3.27
N SER A 18 37.25 30.30 4.08
CA SER A 18 37.39 30.20 5.54
C SER A 18 36.72 31.35 6.25
N GLY A 19 36.46 31.20 7.53
CA GLY A 19 35.79 32.20 8.36
C GLY A 19 34.31 32.39 8.06
N THR A 20 33.70 33.46 8.56
CA THR A 20 32.26 33.69 8.47
C THR A 20 31.91 34.49 7.20
N ILE A 21 31.01 33.91 6.40
CA ILE A 21 30.42 34.52 5.21
C ILE A 21 28.94 34.75 5.48
N ASN A 22 28.54 35.97 5.74
CA ASN A 22 27.14 36.33 5.92
C ASN A 22 26.64 37.07 4.67
N THR A 23 25.67 36.49 3.97
CA THR A 23 25.18 37.06 2.70
C THR A 23 24.03 38.04 2.90
N HIS A 24 23.51 38.16 4.12
CA HIS A 24 22.37 39.05 4.44
C HIS A 24 21.17 38.84 3.51
N GLY A 25 20.82 37.58 3.28
CA GLY A 25 19.68 37.22 2.41
C GLY A 25 19.95 37.30 0.90
N GLN A 26 21.20 37.54 0.50
CA GLN A 26 21.59 37.53 -0.92
C GLN A 26 22.06 36.13 -1.35
N ASP A 27 21.84 35.81 -2.60
CA ASP A 27 22.36 34.60 -3.19
C ASP A 27 23.89 34.56 -3.15
N TYR A 28 24.42 33.40 -2.80
CA TYR A 28 25.85 33.13 -2.79
C TYR A 28 26.19 31.99 -3.72
N THR A 29 27.09 32.23 -4.67
CA THR A 29 27.51 31.21 -5.62
C THR A 29 29.02 31.06 -5.64
N VAL A 30 29.49 29.85 -5.50
CA VAL A 30 30.89 29.46 -5.71
C VAL A 30 30.98 28.43 -6.85
N ALA A 31 31.91 28.66 -7.78
CA ALA A 31 32.10 27.78 -8.93
C ALA A 31 33.59 27.57 -9.22
N SER A 32 34.07 26.36 -9.05
CA SER A 32 35.46 25.96 -9.32
C SER A 32 35.54 24.43 -9.50
N ARG A 33 36.58 23.93 -10.15
CA ARG A 33 36.82 22.49 -10.14
C ARG A 33 37.01 21.92 -8.75
N GLU A 34 37.66 22.67 -7.88
CA GLU A 34 37.87 22.33 -6.49
C GLU A 34 37.38 23.45 -5.60
N VAL A 35 36.57 23.13 -4.62
CA VAL A 35 36.13 24.03 -3.59
C VAL A 35 36.51 23.44 -2.24
N ASN A 36 37.31 24.20 -1.47
CA ASN A 36 37.74 23.80 -0.14
C ASN A 36 37.08 24.74 0.89
N LEU A 37 36.32 24.16 1.79
CA LEU A 37 35.73 24.81 2.96
C LEU A 37 36.51 24.37 4.19
N ASP A 38 37.25 25.31 4.76
CA ASP A 38 38.10 25.07 5.93
C ASP A 38 37.75 26.09 7.03
N ASP A 39 37.05 25.66 8.05
CA ASP A 39 36.45 26.54 9.08
C ASP A 39 35.57 27.64 8.44
N ALA A 40 34.84 27.27 7.40
CA ALA A 40 33.99 28.21 6.63
C ALA A 40 32.53 28.13 7.13
N HIS A 41 31.99 29.23 7.57
CA HIS A 41 30.63 29.35 8.05
C HIS A 41 29.82 30.28 7.14
N ILE A 42 29.03 29.67 6.25
CA ILE A 42 28.20 30.38 5.28
C ILE A 42 26.79 30.51 5.85
N ASN A 43 26.34 31.72 6.10
CA ASN A 43 24.96 32.00 6.49
C ASN A 43 24.29 32.84 5.40
N ALA A 44 23.24 32.29 4.81
CA ALA A 44 22.48 32.91 3.73
C ALA A 44 21.17 33.58 4.17
N ASP A 45 20.91 33.66 5.47
CA ASP A 45 19.69 34.25 5.97
C ASP A 45 19.68 35.77 5.87
N GLY A 46 18.51 36.34 5.54
CA GLY A 46 18.21 37.74 5.68
C GLY A 46 17.81 38.11 7.11
N ALA A 47 17.95 39.41 7.44
CA ALA A 47 17.55 39.91 8.75
C ALA A 47 16.04 39.83 9.02
N ASP A 48 15.23 39.78 7.97
CA ASP A 48 13.77 39.91 7.97
C ASP A 48 13.03 38.74 7.27
N ARG A 49 13.59 37.55 7.26
CA ARG A 49 12.95 36.31 6.73
C ARG A 49 12.21 36.41 5.38
N ASP A 50 11.99 37.63 4.86
CA ASP A 50 11.35 37.87 3.57
C ASP A 50 12.36 37.77 2.40
N HIS A 51 13.65 37.66 2.70
CA HIS A 51 14.74 37.63 1.76
C HIS A 51 15.75 36.53 2.12
N ASP A 52 15.37 35.27 1.95
CA ASP A 52 16.28 34.13 2.13
C ASP A 52 17.13 33.95 0.88
N GLY A 53 18.42 34.09 1.01
CA GLY A 53 19.37 33.85 -0.08
C GLY A 53 19.56 32.35 -0.33
N ASN A 54 19.92 32.02 -1.56
CA ASN A 54 20.28 30.66 -1.94
C ASN A 54 21.82 30.49 -1.92
N VAL A 55 22.27 29.28 -1.59
CA VAL A 55 23.69 28.93 -1.69
C VAL A 55 23.86 27.94 -2.82
N ALA A 56 24.77 28.21 -3.75
CA ALA A 56 25.11 27.34 -4.86
C ALA A 56 26.60 27.01 -4.87
N ILE A 57 26.91 25.72 -4.88
CA ILE A 57 28.28 25.20 -5.01
C ILE A 57 28.37 24.38 -6.29
N HIS A 58 29.19 24.85 -7.24
CA HIS A 58 29.50 24.12 -8.46
C HIS A 58 30.95 23.62 -8.37
N ALA A 59 31.13 22.34 -8.11
CA ALA A 59 32.47 21.77 -7.89
C ALA A 59 32.56 20.33 -8.41
N ASP A 60 33.73 20.00 -8.98
CA ASP A 60 34.08 18.60 -9.26
C ASP A 60 34.65 17.91 -8.01
N THR A 61 35.23 18.70 -7.12
CA THR A 61 35.70 18.26 -5.80
C THR A 61 35.26 19.25 -4.73
N LEU A 62 34.55 18.78 -3.75
CA LEU A 62 34.15 19.56 -2.57
C LEU A 62 34.83 18.96 -1.33
N ASN A 63 35.76 19.69 -0.78
CA ASN A 63 36.43 19.32 0.48
C ASN A 63 35.85 20.14 1.63
N THR A 64 35.56 19.49 2.73
CA THR A 64 35.05 20.11 3.94
C THR A 64 35.94 19.77 5.13
N ALA A 65 36.38 20.74 5.89
CA ALA A 65 37.26 20.57 7.05
C ALA A 65 36.86 21.48 8.19
N ASN A 66 37.38 21.18 9.37
CA ASN A 66 37.37 22.01 10.56
C ASN A 66 35.98 22.58 10.95
N GLY A 67 34.94 21.76 10.81
CA GLY A 67 33.59 22.13 11.24
C GLY A 67 32.87 23.16 10.37
N SER A 68 33.27 23.29 9.10
CA SER A 68 32.57 24.13 8.12
C SER A 68 31.07 23.88 8.07
N THR A 69 30.30 24.96 7.91
CA THR A 69 28.83 24.91 7.94
C THR A 69 28.20 25.78 6.86
N ILE A 70 27.05 25.35 6.39
CA ILE A 70 26.11 26.15 5.58
C ILE A 70 24.77 26.14 6.30
N THR A 71 24.23 27.34 6.55
CA THR A 71 22.88 27.56 7.11
C THR A 71 22.10 28.51 6.21
N GLY A 72 20.79 28.39 6.21
CA GLY A 72 19.90 29.26 5.45
C GLY A 72 18.48 28.68 5.37
N HIS A 73 17.50 29.50 5.05
CA HIS A 73 16.11 29.10 4.81
C HIS A 73 15.80 28.97 3.32
N GLY A 74 16.64 29.51 2.43
CA GLY A 74 16.52 29.37 0.98
C GLY A 74 16.91 27.99 0.46
N ASP A 75 17.23 27.90 -0.82
CA ASP A 75 17.73 26.66 -1.42
C ASP A 75 19.25 26.53 -1.24
N VAL A 76 19.72 25.32 -0.97
CA VAL A 76 21.14 24.98 -1.11
C VAL A 76 21.31 24.01 -2.28
N SER A 77 22.27 24.27 -3.16
CA SER A 77 22.49 23.48 -4.38
C SER A 77 23.92 23.03 -4.55
N PHE A 78 24.07 21.81 -5.03
CA PHE A 78 25.35 21.20 -5.39
C PHE A 78 25.27 20.68 -6.83
N ASP A 79 26.15 21.17 -7.70
CA ASP A 79 26.26 20.73 -9.09
C ASP A 79 27.73 20.50 -9.45
N THR A 80 28.01 19.78 -10.53
CA THR A 80 29.38 19.64 -11.04
C THR A 80 29.84 20.93 -11.69
N TYR A 81 31.13 21.23 -11.60
CA TYR A 81 31.73 22.35 -12.33
C TYR A 81 31.91 22.00 -13.80
N THR A 82 32.43 20.79 -14.08
CA THR A 82 32.64 20.29 -15.43
C THR A 82 31.37 19.66 -15.96
N PRO A 83 30.86 20.11 -17.13
CA PRO A 83 29.67 19.53 -17.73
C PRO A 83 29.82 18.03 -18.05
N GLY A 84 28.75 17.26 -17.87
CA GLY A 84 28.65 15.84 -18.20
C GLY A 84 29.28 14.88 -17.19
N LYS A 85 29.86 15.38 -16.11
CA LYS A 85 30.39 14.51 -15.06
C LYS A 85 29.26 13.86 -14.27
N THR A 86 29.45 12.59 -13.95
CA THR A 86 28.59 11.87 -13.01
C THR A 86 28.73 12.44 -11.60
N LEU A 87 27.63 12.69 -10.92
CA LEU A 87 27.60 13.16 -9.54
C LEU A 87 27.10 12.04 -8.63
N ASN A 88 27.90 11.67 -7.64
CA ASN A 88 27.49 10.76 -6.58
C ASN A 88 26.91 11.56 -5.41
N PHE A 89 25.74 11.13 -4.92
CA PHE A 89 25.03 11.72 -3.80
C PHE A 89 24.89 10.69 -2.67
N GLY A 90 25.47 10.96 -1.52
CA GLY A 90 25.49 10.07 -0.37
C GLY A 90 26.68 9.09 -0.37
N THR A 91 26.71 8.19 0.63
CA THR A 91 27.73 7.16 0.70
C THR A 91 27.55 6.19 -0.44
N PRO A 92 28.58 6.03 -1.32
CA PRO A 92 28.45 5.17 -2.48
C PRO A 92 28.06 3.73 -2.06
N GLY A 93 27.00 3.20 -2.68
CA GLY A 93 26.74 1.77 -2.71
C GLY A 93 27.65 1.08 -3.74
N ALA A 94 27.45 -0.21 -3.93
CA ALA A 94 28.17 -0.97 -4.96
C ALA A 94 27.94 -0.36 -6.35
N GLY A 95 28.97 0.20 -6.98
CA GLY A 95 28.92 0.79 -8.33
C GLY A 95 29.31 2.25 -8.45
N GLY A 96 29.66 2.93 -7.36
CA GLY A 96 30.28 4.25 -7.41
C GLY A 96 31.73 4.19 -7.91
N SER A 97 32.12 5.15 -8.78
CA SER A 97 33.52 5.29 -9.18
C SER A 97 34.21 6.32 -8.28
N ALA A 98 35.39 6.00 -7.80
CA ALA A 98 36.20 6.92 -6.97
C ALA A 98 36.65 8.19 -7.73
N SER A 99 36.52 8.21 -9.07
CA SER A 99 36.88 9.34 -9.91
C SER A 99 35.74 10.35 -10.12
N ASP A 100 34.52 10.00 -9.75
CA ASP A 100 33.36 10.88 -9.92
C ASP A 100 33.20 11.82 -8.72
N PRO A 101 32.75 13.07 -8.91
CA PRO A 101 32.34 13.96 -7.83
C PRO A 101 31.42 13.29 -6.85
N THR A 102 31.73 13.38 -5.57
CA THR A 102 30.95 12.73 -4.52
C THR A 102 30.53 13.73 -3.46
N LEU A 103 29.25 13.78 -3.17
CA LEU A 103 28.68 14.47 -2.01
C LEU A 103 28.42 13.43 -0.92
N PRO A 104 29.33 13.29 0.09
CA PRO A 104 29.19 12.25 1.11
C PRO A 104 27.93 12.44 1.96
N SER A 105 27.44 11.37 2.56
CA SER A 105 26.20 11.42 3.36
C SER A 105 26.32 12.29 4.61
N ASP A 106 27.51 12.46 5.14
CA ASP A 106 27.76 13.29 6.31
C ASP A 106 27.52 14.78 6.05
N ILE A 107 27.64 15.26 4.80
CA ILE A 107 27.25 16.61 4.41
C ILE A 107 25.80 16.89 4.83
N PHE A 108 24.95 15.89 4.75
CA PHE A 108 23.50 15.97 5.01
C PHE A 108 23.09 15.46 6.39
N SER A 109 24.04 15.14 7.26
CA SER A 109 23.77 14.53 8.56
C SER A 109 23.14 15.49 9.60
N GLY A 110 23.04 16.78 9.29
CA GLY A 110 22.61 17.82 10.23
C GLY A 110 23.68 18.22 11.26
N THR A 111 24.75 17.46 11.37
CA THR A 111 25.96 17.79 12.14
C THR A 111 27.17 18.02 11.24
N GLY A 112 27.03 17.72 9.95
CA GLY A 112 28.02 17.94 8.90
C GLY A 112 27.99 19.35 8.35
N LEU A 113 28.15 19.48 7.03
CA LEU A 113 28.19 20.77 6.34
C LEU A 113 26.85 21.51 6.41
N LEU A 114 25.74 20.83 6.12
CA LEU A 114 24.41 21.44 6.16
C LEU A 114 23.84 21.36 7.58
N ARG A 115 23.40 22.49 8.09
CA ARG A 115 22.81 22.59 9.43
C ARG A 115 21.52 23.41 9.43
N LYS A 116 20.66 23.09 10.39
CA LYS A 116 19.50 23.93 10.69
C LYS A 116 19.94 25.26 11.25
N ASN A 117 19.14 26.25 11.03
CA ASN A 117 19.30 27.57 11.68
C ASN A 117 18.98 27.47 13.17
N PRO A 118 19.38 28.48 13.96
CA PRO A 118 19.10 28.57 15.39
C PRO A 118 17.60 28.50 15.73
N ASP A 119 16.71 28.84 14.80
CA ASP A 119 15.25 28.72 14.96
C ASP A 119 14.73 27.26 14.77
N GLY A 120 15.62 26.29 14.52
CA GLY A 120 15.30 24.89 14.32
C GLY A 120 14.83 24.54 12.91
N LYS A 121 14.72 25.50 11.98
CA LYS A 121 14.34 25.28 10.59
C LYS A 121 15.59 25.11 9.71
N GLY A 122 15.44 24.36 8.63
CA GLY A 122 16.47 24.17 7.63
C GLY A 122 16.10 24.79 6.29
N PHE A 123 16.66 24.24 5.24
CA PHE A 123 16.54 24.73 3.88
C PHE A 123 15.14 24.52 3.30
N LYS A 124 14.72 25.40 2.40
CA LYS A 124 13.54 25.19 1.58
C LYS A 124 13.71 23.95 0.70
N LYS A 125 14.86 23.84 0.00
CA LYS A 125 15.23 22.66 -0.78
C LYS A 125 16.73 22.40 -0.73
N ILE A 126 17.09 21.14 -0.73
CA ILE A 126 18.43 20.68 -1.11
C ILE A 126 18.35 20.26 -2.58
N ARG A 127 19.11 20.92 -3.44
CA ARG A 127 19.18 20.66 -4.87
C ARG A 127 20.44 19.90 -5.22
N ILE A 128 20.33 18.78 -5.91
CA ILE A 128 21.43 17.94 -6.32
C ILE A 128 21.46 17.89 -7.86
N GLY A 129 22.59 18.27 -8.43
CA GLY A 129 22.76 18.43 -9.86
C GLY A 129 22.15 19.72 -10.40
N GLY A 130 22.13 19.83 -11.70
CA GLY A 130 21.68 21.01 -12.44
C GLY A 130 21.84 20.80 -13.94
N GLN A 131 22.27 21.85 -14.62
CA GLN A 131 22.51 21.78 -16.08
C GLN A 131 23.83 21.09 -16.44
N ASN A 132 24.81 21.07 -15.54
CA ASN A 132 26.12 20.53 -15.77
C ASN A 132 26.24 19.05 -15.41
N ALA A 133 25.51 18.56 -14.45
CA ALA A 133 25.60 17.17 -14.04
C ALA A 133 25.26 16.23 -15.21
N GLY A 134 26.09 15.20 -15.37
CA GLY A 134 25.77 14.01 -16.14
C GLY A 134 24.81 13.09 -15.37
N ASP A 135 25.12 11.78 -15.30
CA ASP A 135 24.31 10.89 -14.47
C ASP A 135 24.43 11.25 -12.98
N ILE A 136 23.34 11.04 -12.23
CA ILE A 136 23.36 11.17 -10.77
C ILE A 136 23.12 9.80 -10.15
N LYS A 137 24.07 9.37 -9.31
CA LYS A 137 24.01 8.12 -8.57
C LYS A 137 23.75 8.40 -7.10
N ILE A 138 22.66 7.83 -6.58
CA ILE A 138 22.22 8.06 -5.22
C ILE A 138 22.65 6.87 -4.35
N GLY A 139 23.54 7.13 -3.40
CA GLY A 139 23.96 6.20 -2.36
C GLY A 139 23.01 6.21 -1.16
N ASN A 140 23.56 5.85 0.00
CA ASN A 140 22.81 5.92 1.25
C ASN A 140 22.83 7.34 1.81
N VAL A 141 21.65 7.91 2.03
CA VAL A 141 21.46 9.22 2.65
C VAL A 141 20.33 9.09 3.66
N ASP A 142 20.56 9.55 4.88
CA ASP A 142 19.54 9.74 5.90
C ASP A 142 19.42 11.25 6.19
N LEU A 143 18.28 11.83 5.83
CA LEU A 143 18.06 13.26 5.97
C LEU A 143 17.44 13.57 7.33
N PRO A 144 18.12 14.30 8.22
CA PRO A 144 17.54 14.65 9.50
C PRO A 144 16.23 15.43 9.35
N GLU A 145 15.30 15.13 10.21
CA GLU A 145 14.01 15.83 10.24
C GLU A 145 14.19 17.35 10.30
N GLY A 146 13.52 18.06 9.42
CA GLY A 146 13.55 19.53 9.35
C GLY A 146 14.84 20.13 8.79
N LEU A 147 15.81 19.35 8.31
CA LEU A 147 16.98 19.89 7.61
C LEU A 147 16.61 20.51 6.27
N ALA A 148 15.64 19.96 5.57
CA ALA A 148 15.05 20.54 4.38
C ALA A 148 13.58 20.12 4.22
N ASN A 149 12.79 20.92 3.49
CA ASN A 149 11.41 20.56 3.16
C ASN A 149 11.31 19.67 1.92
N ALA A 150 12.32 19.71 1.05
CA ALA A 150 12.39 18.87 -0.14
C ALA A 150 13.84 18.59 -0.58
N VAL A 151 14.01 17.46 -1.27
CA VAL A 151 15.20 17.15 -2.06
C VAL A 151 14.79 17.22 -3.53
N ALA A 152 15.47 18.04 -4.33
CA ALA A 152 15.23 18.21 -5.75
C ALA A 152 16.46 17.77 -6.54
N ILE A 153 16.28 16.82 -7.44
CA ILE A 153 17.36 16.25 -8.27
C ILE A 153 17.13 16.67 -9.71
N LYS A 154 18.15 17.26 -10.34
CA LYS A 154 18.07 17.68 -11.72
C LYS A 154 19.30 17.29 -12.51
N THR A 155 19.08 16.67 -13.68
CA THR A 155 20.16 16.33 -14.63
C THR A 155 19.60 16.10 -16.03
N GLY A 156 20.43 16.32 -17.04
CA GLY A 156 20.18 15.84 -18.39
C GLY A 156 20.43 14.34 -18.58
N GLY A 157 21.13 13.69 -17.66
CA GLY A 157 21.42 12.27 -17.61
C GLY A 157 20.39 11.46 -16.81
N ASN A 158 20.82 10.29 -16.35
CA ASN A 158 19.99 9.35 -15.59
C ASN A 158 20.14 9.59 -14.08
N VAL A 159 19.06 9.36 -13.34
CA VAL A 159 19.09 9.27 -11.87
C VAL A 159 18.91 7.81 -11.47
N THR A 160 19.90 7.25 -10.80
CA THR A 160 19.88 5.84 -10.38
C THR A 160 20.27 5.71 -8.91
N SER A 161 19.61 4.81 -8.16
CA SER A 161 19.99 4.52 -6.80
C SER A 161 20.99 3.36 -6.72
N THR A 162 22.02 3.53 -5.89
CA THR A 162 22.96 2.49 -5.45
C THR A 162 22.83 2.23 -3.96
N GLY A 163 22.01 3.01 -3.27
CA GLY A 163 21.64 2.93 -1.86
C GLY A 163 20.21 3.37 -1.64
N VAL A 164 19.90 3.82 -0.45
CA VAL A 164 18.54 4.24 -0.06
C VAL A 164 18.52 5.67 0.46
N LEU A 165 17.48 6.40 0.08
CA LEU A 165 17.12 7.69 0.66
C LEU A 165 16.20 7.44 1.85
N LYS A 166 16.56 8.00 3.01
CA LYS A 166 15.73 7.93 4.22
C LYS A 166 15.26 9.31 4.65
N SER A 167 14.10 9.32 5.28
CA SER A 167 13.54 10.51 5.93
C SER A 167 13.35 11.70 4.98
N VAL A 168 13.10 11.44 3.68
CA VAL A 168 12.92 12.50 2.68
C VAL A 168 11.48 13.02 2.72
N PRO A 169 11.25 14.31 3.10
CA PRO A 169 9.89 14.84 3.21
C PRO A 169 9.20 14.94 1.85
N THR A 170 9.90 15.46 0.84
CA THR A 170 9.41 15.54 -0.54
C THR A 170 10.58 15.34 -1.51
N LEU A 171 10.38 14.46 -2.49
CA LEU A 171 11.33 14.23 -3.57
C LEU A 171 10.79 14.82 -4.88
N GLU A 172 11.59 15.64 -5.56
CA GLU A 172 11.35 16.16 -6.91
C GLU A 172 12.48 15.68 -7.83
N VAL A 173 12.19 15.28 -9.05
CA VAL A 173 13.21 14.82 -10.02
C VAL A 173 12.90 15.33 -11.42
N ASP A 174 13.93 15.83 -12.11
CA ASP A 174 13.89 16.19 -13.52
C ASP A 174 15.11 15.56 -14.20
N ALA A 175 14.91 14.50 -15.00
CA ALA A 175 16.01 13.69 -15.55
C ALA A 175 15.65 13.00 -16.88
N HIS A 176 16.66 12.44 -17.57
CA HIS A 176 16.41 11.61 -18.74
C HIS A 176 15.68 10.31 -18.37
N ASN A 177 16.17 9.63 -17.34
CA ASN A 177 15.53 8.45 -16.77
C ASN A 177 15.60 8.48 -15.23
N VAL A 178 14.56 7.96 -14.55
CA VAL A 178 14.51 7.89 -13.08
C VAL A 178 14.36 6.45 -12.64
N ASN A 179 15.37 5.93 -11.93
CA ASN A 179 15.36 4.58 -11.40
C ASN A 179 15.84 4.56 -9.95
N LEU A 180 14.92 4.74 -9.02
CA LEU A 180 15.12 4.77 -7.57
C LEU A 180 14.60 3.49 -6.95
N THR A 181 15.36 2.42 -7.06
CA THR A 181 15.03 1.11 -6.48
C THR A 181 15.53 1.02 -5.04
N GLY A 182 14.91 0.14 -4.26
CA GLY A 182 15.25 -0.07 -2.87
C GLY A 182 14.15 0.42 -1.91
N ALA A 183 14.38 0.24 -0.62
CA ALA A 183 13.41 0.59 0.42
C ALA A 183 13.55 2.06 0.83
N ASN A 184 13.33 2.98 -0.10
CA ASN A 184 13.43 4.41 0.15
C ASN A 184 12.29 4.88 1.08
N GLU A 185 12.59 5.73 2.04
CA GLU A 185 11.63 6.36 2.93
C GLU A 185 11.35 7.79 2.44
N ILE A 186 10.44 7.89 1.49
CA ILE A 186 10.04 9.15 0.85
C ILE A 186 8.57 9.40 1.17
N LYS A 187 8.29 10.44 1.94
CA LYS A 187 6.92 10.76 2.37
C LYS A 187 6.06 11.25 1.20
N ASN A 188 6.60 12.15 0.39
CA ASN A 188 5.90 12.73 -0.75
C ASN A 188 6.74 12.64 -2.02
N LEU A 189 6.12 12.19 -3.10
CA LEU A 189 6.61 12.34 -4.46
C LEU A 189 6.00 13.64 -5.02
N GLY A 190 6.84 14.66 -5.15
CA GLY A 190 6.51 15.92 -5.79
C GLY A 190 6.49 15.79 -7.31
N ASN A 191 6.96 16.83 -8.03
CA ASN A 191 7.07 16.73 -9.48
C ASN A 191 8.24 15.82 -9.88
N ILE A 192 7.93 14.79 -10.67
CA ILE A 192 8.92 13.89 -11.26
C ILE A 192 8.71 13.90 -12.76
N THR A 193 9.68 14.43 -13.50
CA THR A 193 9.66 14.43 -14.97
C THR A 193 10.80 13.60 -15.50
N SER A 194 10.47 12.69 -16.40
CA SER A 194 11.46 11.86 -17.09
C SER A 194 11.23 11.90 -18.60
N ALA A 195 12.31 12.01 -19.37
CA ALA A 195 12.25 11.89 -20.81
C ALA A 195 11.95 10.45 -21.28
N THR A 196 12.16 9.48 -20.42
CA THR A 196 11.84 8.07 -20.62
C THR A 196 10.98 7.54 -19.48
N GLY A 197 11.45 6.58 -18.68
CA GLY A 197 10.70 5.91 -17.64
C GLY A 197 10.92 6.47 -16.22
N VAL A 198 9.98 6.16 -15.35
CA VAL A 198 10.07 6.46 -13.92
C VAL A 198 9.89 5.15 -13.15
N SER A 199 10.83 4.82 -12.29
CA SER A 199 10.70 3.73 -11.33
C SER A 199 11.10 4.24 -9.94
N VAL A 200 10.16 4.26 -9.02
CA VAL A 200 10.40 4.65 -7.63
C VAL A 200 9.88 3.57 -6.71
N GLU A 201 10.76 3.03 -5.88
CA GLU A 201 10.40 2.08 -4.85
C GLU A 201 10.52 2.75 -3.47
N THR A 202 9.50 2.56 -2.64
CA THR A 202 9.43 3.13 -1.29
C THR A 202 9.15 2.06 -0.23
N LYS A 203 9.29 2.44 1.02
CA LYS A 203 8.90 1.66 2.20
C LYS A 203 8.10 2.57 3.14
N GLY A 204 7.09 1.99 3.81
CA GLY A 204 6.28 2.72 4.79
C GLY A 204 5.18 3.60 4.19
N GLY A 205 4.91 3.48 2.89
CA GLY A 205 3.92 4.29 2.17
C GLY A 205 4.49 5.58 1.58
N THR A 206 3.78 6.14 0.61
CA THR A 206 4.16 7.41 -0.03
C THR A 206 2.94 8.11 -0.63
N ASN A 207 3.02 9.45 -0.73
CA ASN A 207 1.98 10.25 -1.35
C ASN A 207 2.50 10.86 -2.66
N VAL A 208 1.73 10.76 -3.72
CA VAL A 208 1.95 11.52 -4.96
C VAL A 208 1.28 12.88 -4.79
N THR A 209 2.07 13.92 -4.57
CA THR A 209 1.59 15.29 -4.31
C THR A 209 1.82 16.23 -5.50
N GLY A 210 2.65 15.84 -6.44
CA GLY A 210 2.91 16.58 -7.67
C GLY A 210 2.54 15.75 -8.91
N VAL A 211 3.07 16.15 -10.06
CA VAL A 211 2.87 15.44 -11.33
C VAL A 211 4.06 14.52 -11.60
N ILE A 212 3.78 13.23 -11.70
CA ILE A 212 4.77 12.23 -12.14
C ILE A 212 4.54 11.97 -13.63
N LYS A 213 5.53 12.29 -14.45
CA LYS A 213 5.45 12.17 -15.92
C LYS A 213 6.60 11.37 -16.48
N GLY A 214 6.27 10.35 -17.29
CA GLY A 214 7.22 9.58 -18.07
C GLY A 214 6.78 9.50 -19.54
N ASN A 215 7.73 9.46 -20.48
CA ASN A 215 7.46 9.43 -21.92
C ASN A 215 7.91 8.11 -22.52
N ASN A 216 7.01 7.41 -23.23
CA ASN A 216 7.25 6.17 -23.98
C ASN A 216 7.89 5.02 -23.18
N ALA A 217 7.80 5.04 -21.88
CA ALA A 217 8.32 3.98 -21.02
C ALA A 217 7.48 3.83 -19.75
N ALA A 218 7.68 2.74 -19.02
CA ALA A 218 6.89 2.41 -17.85
C ALA A 218 7.07 3.43 -16.72
N ILE A 219 5.96 3.72 -16.04
CA ILE A 219 5.96 4.40 -14.75
C ILE A 219 5.65 3.36 -13.68
N ASN A 220 6.58 3.13 -12.77
CA ASN A 220 6.44 2.20 -11.67
C ASN A 220 6.55 2.94 -10.34
N ILE A 221 5.49 2.97 -9.57
CA ILE A 221 5.47 3.48 -8.19
C ILE A 221 5.16 2.30 -7.29
N LYS A 222 6.14 1.85 -6.52
CA LYS A 222 6.02 0.64 -5.74
C LYS A 222 6.33 0.89 -4.28
N ASN A 223 5.37 0.68 -3.41
CA ASN A 223 5.65 0.52 -1.99
C ASN A 223 5.94 -0.95 -1.70
N LYS A 224 7.13 -1.24 -1.16
CA LYS A 224 7.62 -2.62 -0.98
C LYS A 224 7.22 -3.25 0.34
N ASP A 225 6.93 -2.43 1.34
CA ASP A 225 6.66 -2.95 2.69
C ASP A 225 5.91 -1.90 3.53
N GLY A 226 4.69 -2.25 3.92
CA GLY A 226 3.82 -1.46 4.78
C GLY A 226 3.42 -0.09 4.24
N GLY A 227 2.21 0.33 4.53
CA GLY A 227 1.72 1.66 4.19
C GLY A 227 1.13 1.81 2.79
N ASN A 228 0.39 2.88 2.61
CA ASN A 228 -0.41 3.14 1.44
C ASN A 228 0.38 3.86 0.33
N VAL A 229 -0.04 3.65 -0.92
CA VAL A 229 0.27 4.57 -2.01
C VAL A 229 -0.93 5.49 -2.22
N THR A 230 -0.75 6.77 -1.94
CA THR A 230 -1.83 7.77 -2.03
C THR A 230 -1.57 8.75 -3.17
N ILE A 231 -2.54 8.96 -4.05
CA ILE A 231 -2.53 10.12 -4.94
C ILE A 231 -3.30 11.22 -4.21
N ALA A 232 -2.60 12.26 -3.77
CA ALA A 232 -3.18 13.37 -3.02
C ALA A 232 -4.05 14.27 -3.94
N PRO A 233 -4.90 15.12 -3.38
CA PRO A 233 -5.59 16.15 -4.17
C PRO A 233 -4.59 17.01 -4.95
N GLY A 234 -4.77 17.08 -6.28
CA GLY A 234 -3.83 17.76 -7.19
C GLY A 234 -2.62 16.93 -7.63
N GLY A 235 -2.38 15.79 -7.00
CA GLY A 235 -1.38 14.82 -7.47
C GLY A 235 -1.84 14.12 -8.73
N GLN A 236 -0.91 13.78 -9.62
CA GLN A 236 -1.23 13.13 -10.89
C GLN A 236 -0.11 12.23 -11.39
N ILE A 237 -0.44 11.13 -12.05
CA ILE A 237 0.49 10.28 -12.78
C ILE A 237 0.11 10.32 -14.26
N VAL A 238 1.07 10.68 -15.11
CA VAL A 238 0.86 10.86 -16.55
C VAL A 238 1.82 9.97 -17.31
N GLY A 239 1.33 8.84 -17.81
CA GLY A 239 2.06 7.97 -18.73
C GLY A 239 1.75 8.33 -20.17
N THR A 240 2.76 8.28 -21.04
CA THR A 240 2.58 8.42 -22.48
C THR A 240 3.23 7.23 -23.21
N GLY A 241 2.73 6.91 -24.39
CA GLY A 241 3.24 5.80 -25.21
C GLY A 241 2.48 4.49 -24.98
N THR A 242 3.19 3.36 -24.97
CA THR A 242 2.57 2.02 -24.94
C THR A 242 2.85 1.22 -23.68
N SER A 243 3.73 1.71 -22.80
CA SER A 243 4.11 0.99 -21.57
C SER A 243 3.13 1.29 -20.43
N ASP A 244 2.86 0.30 -19.61
CA ASP A 244 1.91 0.40 -18.51
C ASP A 244 2.38 1.37 -17.40
N VAL A 245 1.42 2.00 -16.73
CA VAL A 245 1.61 2.64 -15.43
C VAL A 245 1.32 1.59 -14.36
N LEU A 246 2.29 1.29 -13.51
CA LEU A 246 2.16 0.31 -12.45
C LEU A 246 2.26 0.97 -11.08
N ILE A 247 1.28 0.71 -10.23
CA ILE A 247 1.27 1.12 -8.82
C ILE A 247 1.15 -0.14 -7.97
N GLU A 248 2.10 -0.35 -7.05
CA GLU A 248 2.06 -1.46 -6.09
C GLU A 248 2.06 -0.90 -4.65
N ALA A 249 1.07 -1.28 -3.87
CA ALA A 249 0.94 -0.93 -2.45
C ALA A 249 1.04 -2.19 -1.59
N LYS A 250 2.23 -2.81 -1.58
CA LYS A 250 2.48 -4.03 -0.80
C LYS A 250 2.45 -3.72 0.70
N GLY A 251 1.62 -4.45 1.43
CA GLY A 251 1.39 -4.22 2.86
C GLY A 251 0.48 -3.02 3.15
N GLY A 252 -0.23 -2.50 2.15
CA GLY A 252 -1.14 -1.37 2.29
C GLY A 252 -2.16 -1.27 1.17
N ALA A 253 -2.81 -0.12 1.09
CA ALA A 253 -3.89 0.17 0.16
C ALA A 253 -3.49 1.24 -0.87
N PHE A 254 -4.22 1.26 -1.96
CA PHE A 254 -4.20 2.36 -2.92
C PHE A 254 -5.28 3.39 -2.55
N LYS A 255 -4.88 4.65 -2.40
CA LYS A 255 -5.76 5.75 -2.02
C LYS A 255 -5.73 6.82 -3.12
N ASN A 256 -6.70 6.82 -4.00
CA ASN A 256 -6.89 7.94 -4.91
C ASN A 256 -7.73 9.04 -4.24
N LYS A 257 -7.18 10.23 -4.13
CA LYS A 257 -7.86 11.46 -3.68
C LYS A 257 -7.74 12.58 -4.72
N GLY A 258 -7.23 12.24 -5.90
CA GLY A 258 -7.05 13.16 -7.04
C GLY A 258 -8.18 13.11 -8.06
N GLY A 259 -9.21 12.28 -7.82
CA GLY A 259 -10.37 12.14 -8.70
C GLY A 259 -10.10 11.27 -9.94
N ALA A 260 -11.04 11.24 -10.86
CA ALA A 260 -11.03 10.42 -12.07
C ALA A 260 -9.85 10.68 -13.03
N ASN A 261 -9.19 11.84 -12.91
CA ASN A 261 -8.05 12.23 -13.75
C ASN A 261 -6.70 12.09 -13.04
N ALA A 262 -6.66 11.43 -11.89
CA ALA A 262 -5.43 11.25 -11.11
C ALA A 262 -4.39 10.39 -11.84
N ILE A 263 -4.82 9.46 -12.69
CA ILE A 263 -3.95 8.70 -13.59
C ILE A 263 -4.41 8.95 -15.02
N LYS A 264 -3.50 9.42 -15.86
CA LYS A 264 -3.74 9.64 -17.30
C LYS A 264 -2.80 8.77 -18.10
N THR A 265 -3.35 8.13 -19.12
CA THR A 265 -2.62 7.26 -20.05
C THR A 265 -3.03 7.56 -21.48
N ASP A 266 -2.16 7.32 -22.44
CA ASP A 266 -2.49 7.42 -23.86
C ASP A 266 -3.45 6.30 -24.28
N PRO A 267 -4.18 6.47 -25.40
CA PRO A 267 -5.00 5.40 -25.96
C PRO A 267 -4.22 4.12 -26.21
N GLY A 268 -4.72 3.00 -25.66
CA GLY A 268 -4.07 1.69 -25.75
C GLY A 268 -3.05 1.40 -24.61
N GLN A 269 -2.63 2.41 -23.88
CA GLN A 269 -1.90 2.26 -22.63
C GLN A 269 -2.89 2.04 -21.49
N ARG A 270 -2.46 1.40 -20.42
CA ARG A 270 -3.29 1.15 -19.24
C ARG A 270 -2.54 1.46 -17.95
N TYR A 271 -3.30 1.60 -16.89
CA TYR A 271 -2.75 1.58 -15.54
C TYR A 271 -3.15 0.30 -14.82
N VAL A 272 -2.22 -0.16 -14.01
CA VAL A 272 -2.35 -1.39 -13.21
C VAL A 272 -2.08 -1.03 -11.76
N VAL A 273 -3.02 -1.33 -10.88
CA VAL A 273 -2.88 -1.15 -9.45
C VAL A 273 -2.88 -2.53 -8.78
N HIS A 274 -1.95 -2.76 -7.85
CA HIS A 274 -1.87 -3.99 -7.08
C HIS A 274 -1.75 -3.68 -5.59
N THR A 275 -2.70 -4.17 -4.80
CA THR A 275 -2.81 -3.90 -3.36
C THR A 275 -2.99 -5.18 -2.56
N GLU A 276 -3.00 -5.10 -1.22
CA GLU A 276 -3.22 -6.27 -0.38
C GLU A 276 -4.66 -6.78 -0.49
N ASP A 277 -5.62 -5.90 -0.24
CA ASP A 277 -7.05 -6.24 -0.23
C ASP A 277 -7.90 -5.14 -0.88
N SER A 278 -9.21 -5.38 -0.96
CA SER A 278 -10.16 -4.45 -1.57
C SER A 278 -10.74 -3.42 -0.58
N VAL A 279 -10.67 -3.69 0.72
CA VAL A 279 -11.45 -2.97 1.74
C VAL A 279 -10.96 -1.55 1.97
N GLU A 280 -9.63 -1.38 1.99
CA GLU A 280 -9.01 -0.10 2.32
C GLU A 280 -8.80 0.81 1.11
N ASN A 281 -9.09 0.31 -0.11
CA ASN A 281 -8.85 1.09 -1.33
C ASN A 281 -9.85 2.22 -1.52
N GLU A 282 -9.37 3.35 -2.03
CA GLU A 282 -10.17 4.49 -2.47
C GLU A 282 -9.85 4.73 -3.95
N ILE A 283 -10.81 4.53 -4.84
CA ILE A 283 -10.60 4.66 -6.29
C ILE A 283 -11.05 6.01 -6.88
N ASP A 284 -11.93 6.72 -6.19
CA ASP A 284 -12.39 8.10 -6.48
C ASP A 284 -12.50 8.43 -7.99
N GLY A 285 -13.35 7.68 -8.67
CA GLY A 285 -13.68 7.88 -10.09
C GLY A 285 -12.68 7.30 -11.10
N LEU A 286 -11.60 6.62 -10.66
CA LEU A 286 -10.79 5.81 -11.57
C LEU A 286 -11.58 4.58 -12.03
N VAL A 287 -11.41 4.19 -13.29
CA VAL A 287 -12.12 3.06 -13.90
C VAL A 287 -11.17 1.89 -14.06
N PHE A 288 -11.57 0.73 -13.52
CA PHE A 288 -10.87 -0.53 -13.66
C PHE A 288 -11.79 -1.53 -14.37
N GLU A 289 -11.48 -1.84 -15.62
CA GLU A 289 -12.28 -2.79 -16.42
C GLU A 289 -11.92 -4.24 -16.14
N PHE A 290 -10.81 -4.47 -15.42
CA PHE A 290 -10.38 -5.80 -15.01
C PHE A 290 -10.01 -5.82 -13.53
N ARG A 291 -10.46 -6.85 -12.82
CA ARG A 291 -10.09 -7.08 -11.42
C ARG A 291 -9.78 -8.54 -11.20
N LYS A 292 -8.82 -8.82 -10.31
CA LYS A 292 -8.49 -10.19 -9.93
C LYS A 292 -8.01 -10.27 -8.49
N TYR A 293 -8.55 -11.25 -7.77
CA TYR A 293 -8.20 -11.53 -6.39
C TYR A 293 -7.27 -12.75 -6.28
N GLY A 294 -6.56 -12.89 -5.15
CA GLY A 294 -5.69 -14.02 -4.88
C GLY A 294 -4.42 -14.02 -5.74
N VAL A 295 -3.90 -12.84 -6.08
CA VAL A 295 -2.71 -12.67 -6.92
C VAL A 295 -1.55 -12.16 -6.11
N ASP A 296 -0.50 -12.94 -5.94
CA ASP A 296 0.73 -12.46 -5.33
C ASP A 296 1.48 -11.48 -6.25
N TYR A 297 2.19 -10.50 -5.65
CA TYR A 297 2.95 -9.48 -6.38
C TYR A 297 3.99 -10.09 -7.35
N SER A 298 4.59 -11.20 -6.95
CA SER A 298 5.58 -11.93 -7.75
C SER A 298 4.96 -12.72 -8.90
N ASN A 299 3.66 -13.03 -8.82
CA ASN A 299 2.97 -13.90 -9.76
C ASN A 299 1.93 -13.19 -10.64
N ARG A 300 1.85 -11.85 -10.58
CA ARG A 300 0.89 -11.08 -11.40
C ARG A 300 1.01 -11.38 -12.89
N GLY A 301 2.21 -11.63 -13.39
CA GLY A 301 2.46 -11.96 -14.79
C GLY A 301 1.76 -13.23 -15.29
N ALA A 302 1.41 -14.15 -14.40
CA ALA A 302 0.63 -15.36 -14.73
C ALA A 302 -0.86 -15.05 -14.98
N PHE A 303 -1.32 -13.85 -14.62
CA PHE A 303 -2.71 -13.42 -14.73
C PHE A 303 -2.81 -12.10 -15.49
N PRO A 304 -2.46 -12.05 -16.78
CA PRO A 304 -2.42 -10.81 -17.53
C PRO A 304 -3.84 -10.23 -17.69
N ALA A 305 -3.99 -8.95 -17.39
CA ALA A 305 -5.21 -8.25 -17.74
C ALA A 305 -5.34 -8.13 -19.27
N PRO A 306 -6.56 -8.06 -19.81
CA PRO A 306 -6.78 -7.83 -21.23
C PRO A 306 -6.06 -6.57 -21.72
N ALA A 307 -5.57 -6.58 -22.96
CA ALA A 307 -4.85 -5.46 -23.54
C ALA A 307 -5.70 -4.18 -23.52
N GLY A 308 -5.08 -3.05 -23.16
CA GLY A 308 -5.72 -1.75 -23.09
C GLY A 308 -6.80 -1.59 -21.99
N LYS A 309 -6.91 -2.55 -21.07
CA LYS A 309 -7.86 -2.49 -19.95
C LYS A 309 -7.13 -2.16 -18.65
N ASN A 310 -7.59 -1.16 -17.95
CA ASN A 310 -7.09 -0.81 -16.64
C ASN A 310 -7.38 -1.93 -15.64
N ALA A 311 -6.42 -2.26 -14.80
CA ALA A 311 -6.49 -3.43 -13.97
C ALA A 311 -6.27 -3.15 -12.48
N MET A 312 -7.05 -3.80 -11.63
CA MET A 312 -6.87 -3.86 -10.20
C MET A 312 -6.59 -5.31 -9.78
N TYR A 313 -5.48 -5.53 -9.09
CA TYR A 313 -5.13 -6.81 -8.50
C TYR A 313 -5.14 -6.71 -6.99
N TYR A 314 -5.56 -7.79 -6.34
CA TYR A 314 -5.56 -7.92 -4.89
C TYR A 314 -4.80 -9.18 -4.51
N LYS A 315 -3.91 -9.06 -3.54
CA LYS A 315 -3.18 -10.22 -3.02
C LYS A 315 -4.11 -11.17 -2.29
N TYR A 316 -5.01 -10.63 -1.51
CA TYR A 316 -5.97 -11.43 -0.77
C TYR A 316 -7.24 -11.71 -1.59
N GLN A 317 -7.87 -12.81 -1.25
CA GLN A 317 -9.09 -13.29 -1.88
C GLN A 317 -10.26 -13.07 -0.93
N PRO A 318 -11.29 -12.31 -1.32
CA PRO A 318 -12.49 -12.19 -0.50
C PRO A 318 -13.17 -13.54 -0.31
N GLU A 319 -13.83 -13.70 0.81
CA GLU A 319 -14.53 -14.91 1.19
C GLU A 319 -15.99 -14.59 1.52
N LEU A 320 -16.92 -15.27 0.81
CA LEU A 320 -18.32 -15.28 1.19
C LEU A 320 -18.50 -16.36 2.26
N LYS A 321 -18.68 -15.93 3.51
CA LYS A 321 -18.89 -16.83 4.65
C LYS A 321 -20.36 -16.95 4.97
N LEU A 322 -20.87 -18.18 4.88
CA LEU A 322 -22.18 -18.55 5.34
C LEU A 322 -22.01 -19.28 6.68
N TYR A 323 -22.24 -18.56 7.76
CA TYR A 323 -22.07 -19.10 9.12
C TYR A 323 -23.38 -19.08 9.86
N SER A 324 -23.76 -20.19 10.50
CA SER A 324 -24.95 -20.26 11.35
C SER A 324 -24.85 -21.35 12.41
N THR A 325 -25.80 -21.31 13.35
CA THR A 325 -25.93 -22.30 14.42
C THR A 325 -27.38 -22.76 14.49
N ARG A 326 -27.59 -24.06 14.55
CA ARG A 326 -28.91 -24.66 14.83
C ARG A 326 -28.82 -25.69 15.94
N ALA A 327 -29.94 -25.97 16.60
CA ALA A 327 -29.97 -27.07 17.52
C ALA A 327 -30.16 -28.41 16.79
N TYR A 328 -29.65 -29.47 17.38
CA TYR A 328 -29.87 -30.82 16.88
C TYR A 328 -31.35 -31.11 16.63
N GLY A 329 -31.67 -31.61 15.44
CA GLY A 329 -33.05 -31.92 15.04
C GLY A 329 -33.88 -30.74 14.53
N ASP A 330 -33.33 -29.50 14.49
CA ASP A 330 -33.99 -28.39 13.81
C ASP A 330 -33.84 -28.54 12.30
N ASP A 331 -34.83 -28.05 11.57
CA ASP A 331 -34.83 -28.03 10.11
C ASP A 331 -34.00 -26.87 9.53
N ASN A 332 -33.96 -26.79 8.21
CA ASN A 332 -33.24 -25.73 7.48
C ASN A 332 -33.75 -24.33 7.73
N ALA A 333 -35.04 -24.17 8.09
CA ALA A 333 -35.58 -22.85 8.35
C ALA A 333 -34.83 -22.16 9.49
N ALA A 334 -34.37 -22.92 10.49
CA ALA A 334 -33.56 -22.39 11.58
C ALA A 334 -32.21 -21.86 11.12
N PHE A 335 -31.59 -22.50 10.12
CA PHE A 335 -30.31 -22.05 9.55
C PHE A 335 -30.45 -20.71 8.82
N PHE A 336 -31.43 -20.57 7.95
CA PHE A 336 -31.62 -19.39 7.11
C PHE A 336 -32.42 -18.25 7.79
N ASN A 337 -33.07 -18.50 8.92
CA ASN A 337 -33.80 -17.46 9.65
C ASN A 337 -32.89 -16.52 10.44
N SER A 338 -31.63 -16.90 10.66
CA SER A 338 -30.64 -16.06 11.31
C SER A 338 -29.79 -15.36 10.27
N THR A 339 -29.94 -14.05 10.11
CA THR A 339 -29.02 -13.25 9.29
C THR A 339 -27.67 -13.01 9.99
N ALA A 340 -27.59 -13.30 11.28
CA ALA A 340 -26.35 -13.18 12.03
C ALA A 340 -25.35 -14.27 11.60
N GLY A 341 -24.24 -13.90 11.00
CA GLY A 341 -23.19 -14.82 10.59
C GLY A 341 -23.05 -15.04 9.09
N PHE A 342 -23.90 -14.43 8.28
CA PHE A 342 -23.74 -14.41 6.82
C PHE A 342 -23.02 -13.13 6.41
N TYR A 343 -21.81 -13.23 5.87
CA TYR A 343 -21.01 -12.06 5.57
C TYR A 343 -19.96 -12.31 4.48
N ILE A 344 -19.54 -11.21 3.82
CA ILE A 344 -18.36 -11.17 2.98
C ILE A 344 -17.19 -10.68 3.82
N GLN A 345 -16.08 -11.38 3.80
CA GLN A 345 -14.87 -11.06 4.53
C GLN A 345 -13.67 -11.06 3.59
N ASP A 346 -12.76 -10.10 3.77
CA ASP A 346 -11.44 -10.14 3.17
C ASP A 346 -10.51 -11.03 4.00
N ASP A 347 -9.85 -11.99 3.37
CA ASP A 347 -8.94 -12.93 4.06
C ASP A 347 -7.72 -12.27 4.71
N GLY A 348 -7.32 -11.07 4.26
CA GLY A 348 -6.19 -10.33 4.80
C GLY A 348 -6.55 -9.29 5.87
N ASN A 349 -7.82 -9.10 6.08
CA ASN A 349 -8.32 -8.03 6.92
C ASN A 349 -9.62 -8.50 7.57
N GLU A 350 -9.67 -8.78 8.82
CA GLU A 350 -10.88 -9.28 9.53
C GLU A 350 -12.15 -8.42 9.33
N LYS A 351 -12.10 -7.41 8.48
CA LYS A 351 -13.26 -6.62 8.10
C LYS A 351 -14.24 -7.44 7.28
N ARG A 352 -15.50 -7.30 7.61
CA ARG A 352 -16.61 -8.03 7.01
C ARG A 352 -17.82 -7.13 6.80
N ARG A 353 -18.52 -7.38 5.70
CA ARG A 353 -19.84 -6.83 5.43
C ARG A 353 -20.89 -7.91 5.72
N ALA A 354 -21.82 -7.64 6.62
CA ALA A 354 -22.96 -8.53 6.82
C ALA A 354 -23.83 -8.56 5.55
N LEU A 355 -24.35 -9.74 5.19
CA LEU A 355 -25.38 -9.86 4.16
C LEU A 355 -26.69 -9.32 4.74
N ASP A 356 -27.48 -8.68 3.89
CA ASP A 356 -28.83 -8.30 4.24
C ASP A 356 -29.81 -9.48 4.11
N LYS A 357 -31.07 -9.25 4.57
CA LYS A 357 -32.06 -10.31 4.53
C LYS A 357 -32.39 -10.76 3.10
N ALA A 358 -32.39 -9.87 2.13
CA ALA A 358 -32.72 -10.22 0.74
C ALA A 358 -31.61 -11.10 0.13
N GLU A 359 -30.34 -10.81 0.42
CA GLU A 359 -29.21 -11.63 0.03
C GLU A 359 -29.25 -13.02 0.67
N VAL A 360 -29.56 -13.09 1.95
CA VAL A 360 -29.71 -14.39 2.67
C VAL A 360 -30.91 -15.18 2.16
N ASP A 361 -32.04 -14.54 1.94
CA ASP A 361 -33.24 -15.19 1.36
C ASP A 361 -32.94 -15.71 -0.05
N TYR A 362 -32.22 -14.93 -0.85
CA TYR A 362 -31.80 -15.35 -2.17
C TYR A 362 -30.94 -16.64 -2.10
N ILE A 363 -29.94 -16.68 -1.22
CA ILE A 363 -29.08 -17.87 -1.03
C ILE A 363 -29.95 -19.08 -0.65
N ARG A 364 -30.86 -18.92 0.33
CA ARG A 364 -31.76 -19.98 0.75
C ARG A 364 -32.59 -20.57 -0.39
N ASP A 365 -33.13 -19.69 -1.24
CA ASP A 365 -34.08 -20.09 -2.28
C ASP A 365 -33.39 -20.63 -3.53
N HIS A 366 -32.07 -20.38 -3.71
CA HIS A 366 -31.32 -20.70 -4.92
C HIS A 366 -30.06 -21.55 -4.67
N VAL A 367 -29.83 -22.03 -3.45
CA VAL A 367 -28.73 -22.97 -3.19
C VAL A 367 -28.94 -24.25 -4.01
N GLY A 368 -28.04 -24.51 -4.93
CA GLY A 368 -28.12 -25.64 -5.86
C GLY A 368 -28.66 -25.29 -7.25
N ASP A 369 -29.15 -24.07 -7.46
CA ASP A 369 -29.54 -23.57 -8.77
C ASP A 369 -28.38 -22.87 -9.46
N SER A 370 -28.37 -22.83 -10.78
CA SER A 370 -27.37 -22.10 -11.59
C SER A 370 -27.71 -20.62 -11.79
N ASN A 371 -28.26 -19.98 -10.75
CA ASN A 371 -28.66 -18.58 -10.82
C ASN A 371 -27.54 -17.65 -10.31
N THR A 372 -27.27 -16.59 -11.04
CA THR A 372 -26.29 -15.57 -10.67
C THR A 372 -26.92 -14.49 -9.81
N HIS A 373 -26.31 -14.17 -8.69
CA HIS A 373 -26.69 -13.06 -7.84
C HIS A 373 -25.55 -12.04 -7.72
N SER A 374 -25.91 -10.76 -7.60
CA SER A 374 -24.96 -9.68 -7.44
C SER A 374 -24.80 -9.32 -5.97
N PHE A 375 -23.60 -9.54 -5.44
CA PHE A 375 -23.23 -9.17 -4.07
C PHE A 375 -22.38 -7.89 -4.12
N GLY A 376 -22.72 -6.89 -3.31
CA GLY A 376 -21.85 -5.73 -3.11
C GLY A 376 -20.61 -6.12 -2.34
N THR A 377 -19.43 -5.84 -2.87
CA THR A 377 -18.15 -6.09 -2.20
C THR A 377 -17.80 -4.96 -1.24
N THR A 378 -16.76 -5.18 -0.43
CA THR A 378 -16.26 -4.18 0.52
C THR A 378 -15.62 -2.97 -0.14
N ASP A 379 -15.18 -3.07 -1.40
CA ASP A 379 -14.65 -1.96 -2.21
C ASP A 379 -15.73 -1.24 -3.05
N GLN A 380 -17.00 -1.44 -2.70
CA GLN A 380 -18.17 -0.81 -3.34
C GLN A 380 -18.41 -1.23 -4.79
N THR A 381 -17.85 -2.34 -5.23
CA THR A 381 -18.16 -2.96 -6.50
C THR A 381 -19.17 -4.10 -6.31
N ASN A 382 -19.88 -4.45 -7.37
CA ASN A 382 -20.77 -5.59 -7.36
C ASN A 382 -20.08 -6.79 -7.99
N VAL A 383 -20.15 -7.92 -7.32
CA VAL A 383 -19.67 -9.20 -7.83
C VAL A 383 -20.86 -10.10 -8.08
N ASN A 384 -20.97 -10.57 -9.31
CA ASN A 384 -21.99 -11.55 -9.66
C ASN A 384 -21.45 -12.95 -9.29
N ALA A 385 -22.03 -13.54 -8.27
CA ALA A 385 -21.70 -14.89 -7.85
C ALA A 385 -22.80 -15.85 -8.30
N ASP A 386 -22.39 -16.89 -8.99
CA ASP A 386 -23.23 -18.06 -9.26
C ASP A 386 -23.01 -19.03 -8.11
N ILE A 387 -23.96 -19.10 -7.19
CA ILE A 387 -23.91 -20.02 -6.06
C ILE A 387 -24.45 -21.35 -6.53
N HIS A 388 -23.59 -22.09 -7.23
CA HIS A 388 -23.91 -23.39 -7.79
C HIS A 388 -23.19 -24.48 -7.01
N THR A 389 -23.96 -25.37 -6.41
CA THR A 389 -23.40 -26.61 -5.87
C THR A 389 -23.66 -27.74 -6.86
N ALA A 390 -22.61 -28.25 -7.48
CA ALA A 390 -22.70 -29.23 -8.58
C ALA A 390 -23.42 -30.54 -8.21
N ASP A 391 -23.60 -30.83 -6.92
CA ASP A 391 -24.16 -32.12 -6.46
C ASP A 391 -25.21 -31.99 -5.33
N GLY A 392 -25.61 -30.77 -4.97
CA GLY A 392 -26.54 -30.57 -3.86
C GLY A 392 -26.02 -30.98 -2.47
N THR A 393 -24.72 -31.28 -2.34
CA THR A 393 -24.16 -31.86 -1.11
C THR A 393 -24.23 -30.86 0.07
N VAL A 394 -24.05 -29.57 -0.21
CA VAL A 394 -24.20 -28.53 0.82
C VAL A 394 -25.65 -28.49 1.29
N THR A 395 -26.59 -28.52 0.38
CA THR A 395 -28.03 -28.53 0.70
C THR A 395 -28.37 -29.75 1.52
N ASN A 396 -27.94 -30.95 1.09
CA ASN A 396 -28.20 -32.19 1.83
C ASN A 396 -27.57 -32.17 3.22
N ALA A 397 -26.37 -31.64 3.38
CA ALA A 397 -25.71 -31.55 4.67
C ALA A 397 -26.39 -30.55 5.61
N MET A 398 -26.93 -29.45 5.08
CA MET A 398 -27.71 -28.48 5.86
C MET A 398 -29.09 -29.03 6.24
N THR A 399 -29.67 -29.86 5.39
CA THR A 399 -31.02 -30.43 5.60
C THR A 399 -31.04 -31.69 6.47
N ASP A 400 -29.88 -32.32 6.66
CA ASP A 400 -29.81 -33.55 7.47
C ASP A 400 -30.04 -33.23 8.96
N VAL A 401 -31.30 -33.37 9.36
CA VAL A 401 -31.75 -33.15 10.75
C VAL A 401 -31.17 -34.17 11.73
N THR A 402 -30.66 -35.28 11.25
CA THR A 402 -30.08 -36.37 12.06
C THR A 402 -28.58 -36.19 12.29
N ARG A 403 -27.98 -35.20 11.67
CA ARG A 403 -26.53 -34.96 11.78
C ARG A 403 -26.14 -34.61 13.20
N ARG A 404 -25.11 -35.26 13.70
CA ARG A 404 -24.62 -35.10 15.07
C ARG A 404 -24.21 -33.66 15.37
N ALA A 405 -24.36 -33.27 16.63
CA ALA A 405 -23.86 -31.98 17.10
C ALA A 405 -22.35 -31.87 16.88
N GLY A 406 -21.89 -30.70 16.46
CA GLY A 406 -20.50 -30.41 16.15
C GLY A 406 -20.37 -29.23 15.21
N THR A 407 -19.14 -28.84 14.91
CA THR A 407 -18.84 -27.84 13.86
C THR A 407 -18.65 -28.57 12.54
N HIS A 408 -19.33 -28.11 11.51
CA HIS A 408 -19.26 -28.64 10.14
C HIS A 408 -18.85 -27.53 9.22
N THR A 409 -17.69 -27.69 8.57
CA THR A 409 -17.14 -26.73 7.62
C THR A 409 -17.24 -27.28 6.21
N TYR A 410 -17.85 -26.54 5.33
CA TYR A 410 -17.87 -26.78 3.89
C TYR A 410 -17.09 -25.64 3.25
N GLY A 411 -15.82 -25.77 3.15
CA GLY A 411 -14.95 -24.85 2.47
C GLY A 411 -14.00 -25.65 1.60
N SER A 412 -13.36 -25.05 0.64
CA SER A 412 -12.28 -25.59 -0.22
C SER A 412 -12.30 -27.08 -0.64
N ASP A 413 -13.09 -27.90 0.01
CA ASP A 413 -13.26 -29.31 -0.32
C ASP A 413 -14.29 -29.49 -1.42
N SER A 414 -13.80 -29.54 -2.64
CA SER A 414 -14.35 -30.23 -3.83
C SER A 414 -15.84 -30.11 -4.20
N THR A 415 -16.77 -29.79 -3.32
CA THR A 415 -18.21 -29.77 -3.60
C THR A 415 -18.80 -28.40 -3.91
N ILE A 416 -18.07 -27.32 -3.64
CA ILE A 416 -18.42 -25.96 -4.03
C ILE A 416 -17.45 -25.45 -5.15
N ALA A 417 -16.74 -26.35 -5.78
CA ALA A 417 -15.58 -26.04 -6.63
C ALA A 417 -15.91 -25.51 -8.04
N ASN A 418 -17.19 -25.40 -8.43
CA ASN A 418 -17.57 -25.00 -9.78
C ASN A 418 -18.23 -23.63 -9.87
N GLU A 419 -17.96 -22.77 -8.90
CA GLU A 419 -18.52 -21.43 -8.87
C GLU A 419 -17.84 -20.53 -9.88
N LYS A 420 -18.64 -19.98 -10.79
CA LYS A 420 -18.22 -18.91 -11.67
C LYS A 420 -18.57 -17.58 -11.01
N ILE A 421 -17.57 -16.94 -10.45
CA ILE A 421 -17.69 -15.56 -10.01
C ILE A 421 -17.35 -14.67 -11.18
N THR A 422 -18.34 -13.92 -11.67
CA THR A 422 -18.15 -12.99 -12.77
C THR A 422 -18.24 -11.56 -12.26
N TYR A 423 -17.36 -10.70 -12.73
CA TYR A 423 -17.46 -9.26 -12.55
C TYR A 423 -17.74 -8.63 -13.90
N GLU A 424 -18.89 -7.95 -14.03
CA GLU A 424 -19.31 -7.26 -15.27
C GLU A 424 -19.09 -8.08 -16.56
N GLY A 425 -19.32 -9.39 -16.50
CA GLY A 425 -19.14 -10.28 -17.64
C GLY A 425 -17.71 -10.82 -17.82
N HIS A 426 -16.78 -10.49 -16.93
CA HIS A 426 -15.42 -11.04 -16.91
C HIS A 426 -15.35 -12.25 -15.97
N ASN A 427 -15.11 -13.41 -16.56
CA ASN A 427 -14.89 -14.67 -15.83
C ASN A 427 -13.47 -14.64 -15.28
N ASP A 428 -13.23 -14.56 -13.99
CA ASP A 428 -11.94 -14.88 -13.36
C ASP A 428 -11.69 -14.26 -11.99
N LEU A 429 -12.73 -13.78 -11.32
CA LEU A 429 -12.62 -13.34 -9.94
C LEU A 429 -12.61 -14.58 -9.03
N ASN A 430 -11.53 -14.81 -8.34
CA ASN A 430 -11.41 -15.91 -7.39
C ASN A 430 -12.03 -15.52 -6.04
N TYR A 431 -13.34 -15.61 -5.91
CA TYR A 431 -13.99 -15.59 -4.60
C TYR A 431 -13.89 -16.99 -3.98
N LYS A 432 -13.70 -17.05 -2.69
CA LYS A 432 -13.80 -18.27 -1.91
C LYS A 432 -15.15 -18.27 -1.21
N ILE A 433 -15.88 -19.38 -1.28
CA ILE A 433 -17.11 -19.56 -0.52
C ILE A 433 -16.85 -20.61 0.55
N THR A 434 -17.16 -20.26 1.79
CA THR A 434 -17.05 -21.16 2.93
C THR A 434 -18.39 -21.21 3.63
N VAL A 435 -18.89 -22.41 3.84
CA VAL A 435 -20.08 -22.64 4.65
C VAL A 435 -19.65 -23.29 5.96
N ASP A 436 -19.73 -22.53 7.03
CA ASP A 436 -19.50 -23.02 8.38
C ASP A 436 -20.83 -23.05 9.13
N TYR A 437 -21.27 -24.20 9.57
CA TYR A 437 -22.41 -24.26 10.47
C TYR A 437 -22.13 -25.18 11.65
N ARG A 438 -22.75 -24.82 12.76
CA ARG A 438 -22.61 -25.54 14.01
C ARG A 438 -23.97 -26.13 14.42
N ILE A 439 -23.97 -27.40 14.69
CA ILE A 439 -25.11 -28.07 15.32
C ILE A 439 -24.80 -28.16 16.80
N VAL A 440 -25.57 -27.44 17.61
CA VAL A 440 -25.44 -27.50 19.07
C VAL A 440 -26.33 -28.61 19.63
N PRO A 441 -25.97 -29.24 20.74
CA PRO A 441 -26.83 -30.19 21.40
C PRO A 441 -28.18 -29.56 21.73
N ARG A 442 -29.25 -30.29 21.51
CA ARG A 442 -30.56 -29.89 21.94
C ARG A 442 -30.68 -30.12 23.45
N VAL A 443 -31.21 -29.17 24.17
CA VAL A 443 -31.48 -29.30 25.60
C VAL A 443 -32.79 -30.04 25.78
N VAL A 444 -32.72 -31.24 26.31
CA VAL A 444 -33.90 -31.97 26.74
C VAL A 444 -34.29 -31.50 28.13
N THR A 445 -35.53 -31.12 28.30
CA THR A 445 -36.05 -30.70 29.62
C THR A 445 -36.58 -31.90 30.39
N VAL A 446 -36.09 -32.05 31.60
CA VAL A 446 -36.54 -33.09 32.52
C VAL A 446 -37.37 -32.42 33.63
N THR A 447 -38.62 -32.77 33.75
CA THR A 447 -39.53 -32.23 34.78
C THR A 447 -39.91 -33.35 35.71
N GLY A 448 -39.66 -33.16 36.99
CA GLY A 448 -40.10 -34.09 38.01
C GLY A 448 -41.62 -34.12 38.13
N LYS A 449 -42.15 -35.30 38.26
CA LYS A 449 -43.58 -35.50 38.58
C LYS A 449 -43.79 -35.38 40.05
N THR A 450 -44.86 -34.71 40.44
CA THR A 450 -45.34 -34.68 41.82
C THR A 450 -46.53 -35.62 41.98
N SER A 451 -46.56 -36.36 43.03
CA SER A 451 -47.76 -37.13 43.39
C SER A 451 -48.07 -36.95 44.87
N THR A 452 -49.34 -37.05 45.17
CA THR A 452 -49.79 -37.10 46.52
C THR A 452 -50.25 -38.55 46.87
N VAL A 453 -49.64 -39.10 47.88
CA VAL A 453 -50.03 -40.43 48.39
C VAL A 453 -50.51 -40.31 49.80
N ASN A 454 -51.50 -41.13 50.21
CA ASN A 454 -51.89 -41.19 51.54
C ASN A 454 -50.79 -41.82 52.40
N TYR A 455 -50.66 -41.31 53.63
CA TYR A 455 -49.67 -41.86 54.55
C TYR A 455 -50.08 -43.29 54.96
N ASP A 456 -49.15 -44.22 54.65
CA ASP A 456 -49.31 -45.65 54.93
C ASP A 456 -48.19 -46.21 55.81
N GLY A 457 -47.27 -45.36 56.26
CA GLY A 457 -46.13 -45.75 57.07
C GLY A 457 -44.90 -46.24 56.22
N THR A 458 -44.98 -46.16 54.90
CA THR A 458 -43.90 -46.63 53.99
C THR A 458 -43.37 -45.48 53.18
N ALA A 459 -42.12 -45.60 52.71
CA ALA A 459 -41.52 -44.64 51.78
C ALA A 459 -41.98 -44.92 50.35
N HIS A 460 -42.58 -43.95 49.71
CA HIS A 460 -42.94 -43.99 48.30
C HIS A 460 -41.92 -43.31 47.44
N SER A 461 -41.47 -43.97 46.42
CA SER A 461 -40.53 -43.39 45.44
C SER A 461 -40.88 -43.83 44.03
N TYR A 462 -40.52 -42.94 43.06
CA TYR A 462 -40.53 -43.36 41.65
C TYR A 462 -39.23 -44.06 41.35
N THR A 463 -39.29 -45.13 40.57
CA THR A 463 -38.13 -45.88 40.04
C THR A 463 -37.94 -45.61 38.59
N GLY A 464 -36.68 -45.43 38.15
CA GLY A 464 -36.35 -45.12 36.77
C GLY A 464 -37.01 -43.83 36.26
N ASN A 465 -37.45 -43.84 35.03
CA ASN A 465 -38.10 -42.68 34.40
C ASN A 465 -39.55 -42.45 34.80
N ALA A 466 -40.14 -43.28 35.69
CA ALA A 466 -41.55 -43.16 36.08
C ALA A 466 -41.86 -41.87 36.83
N GLY A 467 -40.86 -41.29 37.50
CA GLY A 467 -40.99 -40.03 38.33
C GLY A 467 -40.71 -38.75 37.55
N VAL A 468 -40.45 -38.79 36.28
CA VAL A 468 -40.11 -37.61 35.47
C VAL A 468 -40.85 -37.59 34.14
N THR A 469 -40.94 -36.42 33.55
CA THR A 469 -41.34 -36.26 32.15
C THR A 469 -40.21 -35.57 31.40
N PHE A 470 -40.00 -36.02 30.18
CA PHE A 470 -39.02 -35.44 29.28
C PHE A 470 -39.74 -34.68 28.18
N SER A 471 -39.19 -33.55 27.80
CA SER A 471 -39.70 -32.75 26.68
C SER A 471 -38.59 -32.14 25.87
N ASN A 472 -38.94 -31.56 24.71
CA ASN A 472 -38.04 -30.94 23.79
C ASN A 472 -37.07 -31.92 23.09
N PHE A 473 -37.54 -33.14 22.82
CA PHE A 473 -36.84 -34.07 21.97
C PHE A 473 -36.81 -33.58 20.51
N ALA A 474 -35.75 -33.98 19.76
CA ALA A 474 -35.67 -33.72 18.35
C ALA A 474 -36.46 -34.78 17.55
N ASN A 475 -37.22 -34.32 16.57
CA ASN A 475 -37.96 -35.19 15.65
C ASN A 475 -38.78 -36.28 16.36
N SER A 476 -38.64 -37.52 15.96
CA SER A 476 -39.30 -38.69 16.53
C SER A 476 -38.56 -39.31 17.74
N GLN A 477 -37.56 -38.62 18.28
CA GLN A 477 -36.81 -39.16 19.42
C GLN A 477 -37.69 -39.17 20.69
N THR A 478 -37.41 -40.14 21.52
CA THR A 478 -38.07 -40.33 22.80
C THR A 478 -37.05 -40.64 23.90
N GLU A 479 -37.48 -40.72 25.15
CA GLU A 479 -36.62 -41.11 26.26
C GLU A 479 -35.93 -42.49 26.08
N ALA A 480 -36.44 -43.32 25.18
CA ALA A 480 -35.88 -44.65 24.85
C ALA A 480 -34.87 -44.58 23.69
N THR A 481 -34.63 -43.41 23.10
CA THR A 481 -33.69 -43.27 21.97
C THR A 481 -32.24 -43.49 22.44
N PRO A 482 -31.50 -44.45 21.93
CA PRO A 482 -30.15 -44.71 22.36
C PRO A 482 -29.23 -43.50 22.11
N GLY A 483 -28.45 -43.14 23.11
CA GLY A 483 -27.48 -42.04 23.02
C GLY A 483 -27.99 -40.67 23.45
N LEU A 484 -29.18 -40.59 24.07
CA LEU A 484 -29.66 -39.40 24.79
C LEU A 484 -29.13 -39.38 26.22
#